data_c958072d7aeaca97c5ab116bb7e7af86
#
_entry.id   c958072d7aeaca97c5ab116bb7e7af86
#
_cell.length_a   1.000
_cell.length_b   1.000
_cell.length_c   1.000
_cell.angle_alpha   90.00
_cell.angle_beta   90.00
_cell.angle_gamma   90.00
#
_symmetry.space_group_name_H-M   'P 1'
#
loop_
_entity.id
_entity.type
_entity.pdbx_description
1 polymer ?
#
loop_
_entity_poly.entity_id
_entity_poly.type
_entity_poly.pdbx_seq_one_letter_code
_entity_poly.pdbx_strand_id
1 'polypeptide(L)'
;RILVAVCGSIPAVKLPRLVSSLVQQGARVRCVLSPRAEQFVSPLALASLSRQPCSLEEHQWDPCQPRPLHIALAEWAELVVVAPLSATTLARLAHGLADTLLSSTVLATQAPLLAAPAMNTAMWRGPAVQ
;
A
#
# COMPACT_ATOMS: atom_id res chain seq x y z
N ARG A 1 -14.46 0.59 -3.58
CA ARG A 1 -13.50 0.38 -2.47
C ARG A 1 -12.10 0.26 -3.05
N ILE A 2 -11.26 1.24 -2.76
CA ILE A 2 -9.87 1.30 -3.26
C ILE A 2 -8.92 1.13 -2.06
N LEU A 3 -8.04 0.15 -2.12
CA LEU A 3 -6.94 -0.01 -1.18
C LEU A 3 -5.68 0.61 -1.78
N VAL A 4 -5.13 1.62 -1.11
CA VAL A 4 -3.89 2.28 -1.53
C VAL A 4 -2.75 1.75 -0.67
N ALA A 5 -1.85 1.00 -1.28
CA ALA A 5 -0.65 0.44 -0.66
C ALA A 5 0.55 1.36 -0.94
N VAL A 6 1.16 1.87 0.11
CA VAL A 6 2.19 2.93 0.02
C VAL A 6 3.55 2.39 0.44
N CYS A 7 4.50 2.40 -0.47
CA CYS A 7 5.90 2.04 -0.19
C CYS A 7 6.75 3.25 0.13
N GLY A 8 7.89 3.02 0.80
CA GLY A 8 8.86 4.05 1.14
C GLY A 8 9.65 4.53 -0.07
N SER A 9 9.14 5.53 -0.75
CA SER A 9 9.78 6.21 -1.87
C SER A 9 9.35 7.67 -1.88
N ILE A 10 10.18 8.57 -2.42
CA ILE A 10 9.94 10.02 -2.39
C ILE A 10 8.53 10.42 -2.87
N PRO A 11 7.96 9.83 -3.94
CA PRO A 11 6.60 10.20 -4.37
C PRO A 11 5.49 9.91 -3.34
N ALA A 12 5.78 9.17 -2.25
CA ALA A 12 4.82 8.95 -1.17
C ALA A 12 4.32 10.27 -0.55
N VAL A 13 5.10 11.35 -0.60
CA VAL A 13 4.69 12.68 -0.12
C VAL A 13 3.47 13.24 -0.86
N LYS A 14 3.14 12.71 -2.03
CA LYS A 14 1.99 13.12 -2.83
C LYS A 14 0.70 12.37 -2.50
N LEU A 15 0.78 11.31 -1.70
CA LEU A 15 -0.35 10.42 -1.41
C LEU A 15 -1.51 11.11 -0.70
N PRO A 16 -1.30 12.05 0.24
CA PRO A 16 -2.42 12.77 0.83
C PRO A 16 -3.32 13.43 -0.21
N ARG A 17 -2.72 14.05 -1.25
CA ARG A 17 -3.48 14.65 -2.34
C ARG A 17 -4.24 13.62 -3.17
N LEU A 18 -3.61 12.49 -3.49
CA LEU A 18 -4.26 11.40 -4.21
C LEU A 18 -5.46 10.85 -3.44
N VAL A 19 -5.26 10.53 -2.16
CA VAL A 19 -6.33 10.00 -1.29
C VAL A 19 -7.49 10.98 -1.19
N SER A 20 -7.20 12.27 -0.96
CA SER A 20 -8.22 13.31 -0.92
C SER A 20 -9.01 13.39 -2.23
N SER A 21 -8.32 13.37 -3.37
CA SER A 21 -8.97 13.41 -4.70
C SER A 21 -9.88 12.20 -4.94
N LEU A 22 -9.44 10.99 -4.59
CA LEU A 22 -10.25 9.78 -4.74
C LEU A 22 -11.51 9.83 -3.87
N VAL A 23 -11.38 10.29 -2.63
CA VAL A 23 -12.52 10.43 -1.71
C VAL A 23 -13.52 11.48 -2.21
N GLN A 24 -13.03 12.61 -2.73
CA GLN A 24 -13.88 13.65 -3.31
C GLN A 24 -14.66 13.15 -4.55
N GLN A 25 -14.10 12.19 -5.27
CA GLN A 25 -14.76 11.53 -6.40
C GLN A 25 -15.70 10.39 -5.98
N GLY A 26 -15.92 10.21 -4.68
CA GLY A 26 -16.88 9.23 -4.14
C GLY A 26 -16.28 7.85 -3.84
N ALA A 27 -14.97 7.66 -3.96
CA ALA A 27 -14.34 6.41 -3.61
C ALA A 27 -14.25 6.23 -2.07
N ARG A 28 -14.44 5.00 -1.61
CA ARG A 28 -14.08 4.60 -0.25
C ARG A 28 -12.64 4.11 -0.29
N VAL A 29 -11.75 4.82 0.42
CA VAL A 29 -10.31 4.57 0.37
C VAL A 29 -9.83 4.06 1.73
N ARG A 30 -9.04 2.99 1.74
CA ARG A 30 -8.20 2.58 2.86
C ARG A 30 -6.74 2.62 2.45
N CYS A 31 -5.87 2.88 3.41
CA CYS A 31 -4.43 2.92 3.17
C CYS A 31 -3.72 1.84 3.99
N VAL A 32 -2.71 1.23 3.40
CA VAL A 32 -1.74 0.37 4.08
C VAL A 32 -0.34 0.88 3.76
N LEU A 33 0.47 1.12 4.80
CA LEU A 33 1.81 1.65 4.67
C LEU A 33 2.85 0.58 4.98
N SER A 34 3.90 0.53 4.15
CA SER A 34 5.12 -0.16 4.55
C SER A 34 5.82 0.65 5.66
N PRO A 35 6.66 0.01 6.51
CA PRO A 35 7.36 0.72 7.59
C PRO A 35 8.19 1.92 7.09
N ARG A 36 8.79 1.82 5.91
CA ARG A 36 9.53 2.95 5.32
C ARG A 36 8.64 4.07 4.81
N ALA A 37 7.40 3.79 4.43
CA ALA A 37 6.48 4.83 3.96
C ALA A 37 6.14 5.85 5.05
N GLU A 38 6.15 5.45 6.30
CA GLU A 38 5.89 6.32 7.45
C GLU A 38 6.92 7.45 7.61
N GLN A 39 8.10 7.30 7.01
CA GLN A 39 9.12 8.35 6.98
C GLN A 39 8.82 9.46 5.95
N PHE A 40 7.91 9.22 5.02
CA PHE A 40 7.56 10.13 3.93
C PHE A 40 6.17 10.72 4.04
N VAL A 41 5.24 10.00 4.68
CA VAL A 41 3.85 10.42 4.79
C VAL A 41 3.26 10.02 6.14
N SER A 42 2.48 10.91 6.73
CA SER A 42 1.84 10.68 8.02
C SER A 42 0.67 9.70 7.88
N PRO A 43 0.65 8.58 8.64
CA PRO A 43 -0.52 7.71 8.73
C PRO A 43 -1.77 8.46 9.19
N LEU A 44 -1.61 9.40 10.14
CA LEU A 44 -2.72 10.22 10.63
C LEU A 44 -3.33 11.10 9.53
N ALA A 45 -2.49 11.70 8.67
CA ALA A 45 -2.97 12.49 7.54
C ALA A 45 -3.81 11.64 6.58
N LEU A 46 -3.33 10.44 6.24
CA LEU A 46 -4.06 9.53 5.35
C LEU A 46 -5.37 9.03 5.98
N ALA A 47 -5.35 8.69 7.26
CA ALA A 47 -6.55 8.28 7.98
C ALA A 47 -7.60 9.39 8.03
N SER A 48 -7.18 10.62 8.29
CA SER A 48 -8.08 11.79 8.34
C SER A 48 -8.70 12.10 6.99
N LEU A 49 -7.92 12.02 5.91
CA LEU A 49 -8.38 12.30 4.56
C LEU A 49 -9.29 11.19 4.00
N SER A 50 -8.97 9.94 4.28
CA SER A 50 -9.76 8.79 3.84
C SER A 50 -11.00 8.54 4.72
N ARG A 51 -11.02 9.08 5.93
CA ARG A 51 -12.01 8.78 7.00
C ARG A 51 -12.06 7.28 7.32
N GLN A 52 -10.94 6.60 7.16
CA GLN A 52 -10.75 5.18 7.42
C GLN A 52 -9.43 4.96 8.17
N PRO A 53 -9.32 3.92 9.00
CA PRO A 53 -8.05 3.59 9.63
C PRO A 53 -6.95 3.39 8.59
N CYS A 54 -5.75 3.91 8.86
CA CYS A 54 -4.55 3.62 8.10
C CYS A 54 -3.87 2.41 8.74
N SER A 55 -3.66 1.36 7.95
CA SER A 55 -3.08 0.11 8.44
C SER A 55 -1.56 0.15 8.35
N LEU A 56 -0.89 -0.18 9.47
CA LEU A 56 0.56 -0.24 9.61
C LEU A 56 1.00 -1.67 9.89
N GLU A 57 2.29 -1.94 9.73
CA GLU A 57 2.88 -3.27 9.95
C GLU A 57 2.58 -3.83 11.34
N GLU A 58 2.65 -2.99 12.36
CA GLU A 58 2.41 -3.37 13.76
C GLU A 58 0.97 -3.84 14.03
N HIS A 59 0.01 -3.47 13.16
CA HIS A 59 -1.38 -3.89 13.28
C HIS A 59 -1.66 -5.30 12.76
N GLN A 60 -0.71 -5.91 12.07
CA GLN A 60 -0.92 -7.19 11.36
C GLN A 60 -1.27 -8.33 12.31
N TRP A 61 -0.66 -8.35 13.50
CA TRP A 61 -0.76 -9.44 14.47
C TRP A 61 -1.43 -9.02 15.77
N ASP A 62 -2.32 -8.03 15.71
CA ASP A 62 -3.10 -7.58 16.85
C ASP A 62 -4.07 -8.71 17.31
N PRO A 63 -3.89 -9.25 18.53
CA PRO A 63 -4.74 -10.35 19.04
C PRO A 63 -6.20 -9.92 19.27
N CYS A 64 -6.48 -8.62 19.32
CA CYS A 64 -7.84 -8.11 19.41
C CYS A 64 -8.61 -8.18 18.08
N GLN A 65 -7.92 -8.48 16.99
CA GLN A 65 -8.54 -8.66 15.68
C GLN A 65 -8.82 -10.15 15.43
N PRO A 66 -10.09 -10.56 15.35
CA PRO A 66 -10.45 -11.97 15.20
C PRO A 66 -10.10 -12.54 13.82
N ARG A 67 -9.73 -11.69 12.88
CA ARG A 67 -9.38 -12.05 11.51
C ARG A 67 -8.04 -11.42 11.12
N PRO A 68 -7.14 -12.16 10.45
CA PRO A 68 -5.88 -11.60 9.97
C PRO A 68 -6.11 -10.35 9.11
N LEU A 69 -5.44 -9.26 9.45
CA LEU A 69 -5.69 -7.95 8.84
C LEU A 69 -5.44 -7.95 7.32
N HIS A 70 -4.39 -8.65 6.85
CA HIS A 70 -4.09 -8.74 5.41
C HIS A 70 -5.22 -9.42 4.62
N ILE A 71 -5.89 -10.42 5.20
CA ILE A 71 -7.05 -11.06 4.57
C ILE A 71 -8.25 -10.10 4.53
N ALA A 72 -8.52 -9.43 5.66
CA ALA A 72 -9.62 -8.46 5.73
C ALA A 72 -9.45 -7.31 4.72
N LEU A 73 -8.23 -6.81 4.55
CA LEU A 73 -7.92 -5.75 3.58
C LEU A 73 -8.03 -6.27 2.13
N ALA A 74 -7.50 -7.46 1.85
CA ALA A 74 -7.53 -8.08 0.53
C ALA A 74 -8.97 -8.31 0.02
N GLU A 75 -9.85 -8.81 0.89
CA GLU A 75 -11.25 -9.04 0.54
C GLU A 75 -12.09 -7.75 0.48
N TRP A 76 -11.72 -6.74 1.27
CA TRP A 76 -12.41 -5.45 1.24
C TRP A 76 -12.22 -4.72 -0.08
N ALA A 77 -11.05 -4.85 -0.71
CA ALA A 77 -10.66 -4.10 -1.89
C ALA A 77 -11.38 -4.58 -3.17
N GLU A 78 -11.84 -3.63 -3.98
CA GLU A 78 -12.30 -3.83 -5.36
C GLU A 78 -11.23 -3.42 -6.38
N LEU A 79 -10.26 -2.62 -5.92
CA LEU A 79 -9.06 -2.23 -6.65
C LEU A 79 -7.94 -2.04 -5.63
N VAL A 80 -6.76 -2.56 -5.93
CA VAL A 80 -5.55 -2.29 -5.16
C VAL A 80 -4.61 -1.41 -5.98
N VAL A 81 -4.21 -0.30 -5.41
CA VAL A 81 -3.26 0.64 -6.01
C VAL A 81 -1.97 0.62 -5.19
N VAL A 82 -0.88 0.14 -5.75
CA VAL A 82 0.45 0.23 -5.11
C VAL A 82 1.17 1.45 -5.64
N ALA A 83 1.13 2.52 -4.89
CA ALA A 83 1.68 3.82 -5.27
C ALA A 83 2.25 4.57 -4.06
N PRO A 84 3.54 4.92 -4.08
CA PRO A 84 4.56 4.43 -5.00
C PRO A 84 4.90 2.97 -4.74
N LEU A 85 5.33 2.24 -5.78
CA LEU A 85 5.86 0.89 -5.66
C LEU A 85 7.40 0.96 -5.69
N SER A 86 8.04 0.65 -4.57
CA SER A 86 9.51 0.59 -4.48
C SER A 86 10.07 -0.67 -5.13
N ALA A 87 11.34 -0.63 -5.54
CA ALA A 87 12.03 -1.80 -6.10
C ALA A 87 12.01 -3.00 -5.14
N THR A 88 12.19 -2.78 -3.85
CA THR A 88 12.15 -3.84 -2.85
C THR A 88 10.78 -4.52 -2.79
N THR A 89 9.71 -3.73 -2.77
CA THR A 89 8.35 -4.30 -2.74
C THR A 89 8.00 -4.96 -4.08
N LEU A 90 8.43 -4.40 -5.21
CA LEU A 90 8.28 -5.03 -6.51
C LEU A 90 8.93 -6.44 -6.52
N ALA A 91 10.17 -6.54 -6.03
CA ALA A 91 10.87 -7.83 -5.93
C ALA A 91 10.14 -8.81 -5.01
N ARG A 92 9.63 -8.36 -3.84
CA ARG A 92 8.81 -9.20 -2.96
C ARG A 92 7.60 -9.76 -3.67
N LEU A 93 6.84 -8.92 -4.35
CA LEU A 93 5.65 -9.34 -5.07
C LEU A 93 5.97 -10.31 -6.21
N ALA A 94 7.02 -10.04 -6.97
CA ALA A 94 7.47 -10.91 -8.06
C ALA A 94 7.89 -12.31 -7.59
N HIS A 95 8.45 -12.41 -6.39
CA HIS A 95 8.88 -13.68 -5.79
C HIS A 95 7.86 -14.30 -4.81
N GLY A 96 6.69 -13.71 -4.65
CA GLY A 96 5.67 -14.22 -3.75
C GLY A 96 6.03 -14.13 -2.27
N LEU A 97 6.85 -13.16 -1.87
CA LEU A 97 7.29 -12.98 -0.49
C LEU A 97 6.24 -12.20 0.32
N ALA A 98 5.50 -12.91 1.15
CA ALA A 98 4.45 -12.38 2.03
C ALA A 98 5.00 -12.08 3.44
N ASP A 99 6.08 -11.32 3.53
CA ASP A 99 6.81 -11.04 4.76
C ASP A 99 6.42 -9.72 5.45
N THR A 100 5.52 -8.94 4.84
CA THR A 100 4.98 -7.70 5.39
C THR A 100 3.47 -7.65 5.26
N LEU A 101 2.80 -6.80 6.05
CA LEU A 101 1.36 -6.57 5.91
C LEU A 101 0.98 -6.20 4.47
N LEU A 102 1.74 -5.29 3.88
CA LEU A 102 1.50 -4.81 2.51
C LEU A 102 1.64 -5.95 1.50
N SER A 103 2.75 -6.68 1.49
CA SER A 103 2.98 -7.77 0.53
C SER A 103 1.99 -8.91 0.72
N SER A 104 1.69 -9.28 1.96
CA SER A 104 0.67 -10.30 2.28
C SER A 104 -0.70 -9.90 1.75
N THR A 105 -1.09 -8.64 1.92
CA THR A 105 -2.38 -8.11 1.42
C THR A 105 -2.46 -8.15 -0.11
N VAL A 106 -1.41 -7.68 -0.78
CA VAL A 106 -1.37 -7.66 -2.26
C VAL A 106 -1.37 -9.08 -2.84
N LEU A 107 -0.67 -10.02 -2.21
CA LEU A 107 -0.64 -11.42 -2.66
C LEU A 107 -1.93 -12.17 -2.37
N ALA A 108 -2.70 -11.76 -1.37
CA ALA A 108 -3.97 -12.40 -1.01
C ALA A 108 -5.18 -11.87 -1.80
N THR A 109 -5.06 -10.71 -2.45
CA THR A 109 -6.22 -10.09 -3.12
C THR A 109 -6.57 -10.75 -4.45
N GLN A 110 -7.87 -10.77 -4.77
CA GLN A 110 -8.39 -11.12 -6.09
C GLN A 110 -8.77 -9.86 -6.90
N ALA A 111 -8.65 -8.68 -6.29
CA ALA A 111 -8.96 -7.42 -6.96
C ALA A 111 -7.88 -7.07 -8.00
N PRO A 112 -8.25 -6.33 -9.06
CA PRO A 112 -7.28 -5.79 -10.00
C PRO A 112 -6.20 -4.97 -9.29
N LEU A 113 -4.96 -5.05 -9.79
CA LEU A 113 -3.81 -4.36 -9.25
C LEU A 113 -3.32 -3.28 -10.22
N LEU A 114 -3.22 -2.05 -9.72
CA LEU A 114 -2.56 -0.95 -10.40
C LEU A 114 -1.23 -0.66 -9.69
N ALA A 115 -0.12 -0.84 -10.38
CA ALA A 115 1.21 -0.61 -9.86
C ALA A 115 1.84 0.65 -10.43
N ALA A 116 2.35 1.53 -9.58
CA ALA A 116 3.07 2.75 -9.94
C ALA A 116 4.53 2.69 -9.46
N PRO A 117 5.44 2.05 -10.21
CA PRO A 117 6.84 1.93 -9.84
C PRO A 117 7.50 3.30 -9.70
N ALA A 118 8.29 3.47 -8.65
CA ALA A 118 9.04 4.69 -8.39
C ALA A 118 10.39 4.37 -7.76
N MET A 119 11.44 4.58 -8.52
CA MET A 119 12.82 4.34 -8.11
C MET A 119 13.79 5.16 -8.96
N ASN A 120 15.05 5.17 -8.57
CA ASN A 120 16.11 5.81 -9.36
C ASN A 120 16.19 5.15 -10.76
N THR A 121 16.50 5.96 -11.78
CA THR A 121 16.58 5.51 -13.18
C THR A 121 17.57 4.36 -13.38
N ALA A 122 18.72 4.40 -12.69
CA ALA A 122 19.70 3.32 -12.78
C ALA A 122 19.15 2.00 -12.20
N MET A 123 18.38 2.07 -11.11
CA MET A 123 17.69 0.90 -10.56
C MET A 123 16.64 0.37 -11.53
N TRP A 124 15.84 1.25 -12.12
CA TRP A 124 14.81 0.87 -13.10
C TRP A 124 15.40 0.12 -14.29
N ARG A 125 16.57 0.60 -14.78
CA ARG A 125 17.28 -0.03 -15.92
C ARG A 125 18.09 -1.26 -15.52
N GLY A 126 18.21 -1.56 -14.25
CA GLY A 126 18.93 -2.72 -13.75
C GLY A 126 18.26 -4.04 -14.18
N PRO A 127 19.03 -5.03 -14.68
CA PRO A 127 18.45 -6.30 -15.16
C PRO A 127 17.62 -7.03 -14.10
N ALA A 128 17.96 -6.87 -12.82
CA ALA A 128 17.23 -7.49 -11.71
C ALA A 128 15.85 -6.87 -11.45
N VAL A 129 15.57 -5.70 -12.02
CA VAL A 129 14.28 -5.00 -11.85
C VAL A 129 13.37 -5.23 -13.06
N GLN A 130 13.93 -5.49 -14.22
CA GLN A 130 13.21 -5.73 -15.47
C GLN A 130 12.65 -7.16 -15.52
#